data_57238b0f1e554fd2aad8233c5f076f76
#
_entry.id   57238b0f1e554fd2aad8233c5f076f76
#
_cell.length_a   1.000
_cell.length_b   1.000
_cell.length_c   1.000
_cell.angle_alpha   90.00
_cell.angle_beta   90.00
_cell.angle_gamma   90.00
#
_symmetry.space_group_name_H-M   'P 1'
#
loop_
_entity.id
_entity.type
_entity.pdbx_description
1 polymer ?
#
loop_
_entity_poly.entity_id
_entity_poly.type
_entity_poly.pdbx_seq_one_letter_code
_entity_poly.pdbx_strand_id
1 'polypeptide(L)'
;MIVYLHNIVKFYMLTTFTYLGINDIICKEKKSNNYHLCNRKMEFYGGKMNDIYTLGIESSCDETSVAVVKNGREILSNVIDTQIPIHEKYGGVVPEIASRNHIEAISRVTKKALEEAKITLEQIDAITPTYGPGLVGALLVGLSYGKALSFAINKPLVGVNHIQGHIAANYITYQGLQPPFICVMMSGGNTQIIHVKGYTEFEVLGKTRDDAIGEAFDKVARVVGLGYPGG
;
A
#
# COMPACT_ATOMS: atom_id res chain seq x y z
N MET A 1 9.57 19.76 2.79
CA MET A 1 8.10 19.88 2.69
C MET A 1 7.50 18.86 3.64
N ILE A 2 6.82 19.31 4.69
CA ILE A 2 6.16 18.46 5.67
C ILE A 2 4.79 18.12 5.11
N VAL A 3 4.55 16.87 4.78
CA VAL A 3 3.24 16.41 4.31
C VAL A 3 2.54 15.74 5.48
N TYR A 4 1.64 16.47 6.12
CA TYR A 4 0.73 15.95 7.13
C TYR A 4 -0.55 15.50 6.43
N LEU A 5 -0.73 14.18 6.25
CA LEU A 5 -1.89 13.61 5.55
C LEU A 5 -2.41 12.39 6.33
N HIS A 6 -3.03 12.64 7.51
CA HIS A 6 -3.49 11.54 8.36
C HIS A 6 -4.66 10.74 7.76
N ASN A 7 -5.58 11.35 7.04
CA ASN A 7 -6.78 10.68 6.51
C ASN A 7 -6.78 10.45 4.99
N ILE A 8 -5.98 11.19 4.22
CA ILE A 8 -5.92 11.04 2.77
C ILE A 8 -4.85 10.00 2.36
N VAL A 9 -3.81 9.84 3.15
CA VAL A 9 -2.64 9.02 2.82
C VAL A 9 -2.89 7.52 2.95
N LYS A 10 -3.77 7.08 3.85
CA LYS A 10 -4.20 5.68 3.90
C LYS A 10 -4.84 5.22 2.58
N PHE A 11 -5.35 6.15 1.80
CA PHE A 11 -6.04 5.92 0.53
C PHE A 11 -5.14 5.53 -0.65
N TYR A 12 -3.88 5.99 -0.68
CA TYR A 12 -3.07 5.97 -1.91
C TYR A 12 -1.85 5.06 -1.85
N MET A 13 -1.74 4.29 -0.77
CA MET A 13 -0.50 3.63 -0.38
C MET A 13 0.03 2.53 -1.31
N LEU A 14 -0.87 1.84 -1.99
CA LEU A 14 -0.50 0.51 -2.53
C LEU A 14 0.03 0.52 -3.96
N THR A 15 -0.12 1.57 -4.69
CA THR A 15 -0.26 1.46 -6.13
C THR A 15 0.90 1.97 -6.94
N THR A 16 1.57 3.01 -6.47
CA THR A 16 2.67 3.65 -7.22
C THR A 16 3.95 2.83 -7.18
N PHE A 17 4.16 2.10 -6.08
CA PHE A 17 5.38 1.31 -5.89
C PHE A 17 5.45 0.11 -6.84
N THR A 18 4.29 -0.40 -7.23
CA THR A 18 4.17 -1.56 -8.11
C THR A 18 4.56 -1.29 -9.54
N TYR A 19 4.27 -0.11 -10.07
CA TYR A 19 4.60 0.22 -11.45
C TYR A 19 6.10 0.18 -11.71
N LEU A 20 6.89 0.65 -10.77
CA LEU A 20 8.36 0.70 -10.90
C LEU A 20 9.00 -0.67 -10.66
N GLY A 21 8.45 -1.47 -9.73
CA GLY A 21 8.89 -2.86 -9.53
C GLY A 21 8.36 -3.82 -10.59
N ILE A 22 7.19 -3.57 -11.18
CA ILE A 22 6.61 -4.41 -12.25
C ILE A 22 7.40 -4.27 -13.55
N ASN A 23 7.88 -3.09 -13.90
CA ASN A 23 8.75 -2.94 -15.08
C ASN A 23 10.02 -3.79 -14.97
N ASP A 24 10.53 -4.03 -13.75
CA ASP A 24 11.66 -4.92 -13.50
C ASP A 24 11.26 -6.41 -13.47
N ILE A 25 9.99 -6.72 -13.16
CA ILE A 25 9.49 -8.10 -12.98
C ILE A 25 8.83 -8.64 -14.25
N ILE A 26 8.09 -7.84 -15.01
CA ILE A 26 7.45 -8.26 -16.27
C ILE A 26 8.47 -8.55 -17.36
N CYS A 27 9.69 -8.02 -17.25
CA CYS A 27 10.83 -8.40 -18.13
C CYS A 27 11.36 -9.82 -17.91
N LYS A 28 10.82 -10.62 -16.98
CA LYS A 28 11.20 -12.03 -16.80
C LYS A 28 10.39 -12.93 -17.71
N GLU A 29 10.75 -12.94 -18.97
CA GLU A 29 10.26 -13.93 -19.92
C GLU A 29 10.66 -15.37 -19.56
N LYS A 30 9.73 -16.28 -19.86
CA LYS A 30 9.85 -17.73 -19.92
C LYS A 30 11.15 -18.20 -20.61
N LYS A 31 12.24 -18.30 -19.87
CA LYS A 31 13.32 -19.23 -20.22
C LYS A 31 14.11 -19.62 -18.98
N SER A 32 13.97 -20.91 -18.64
CA SER A 32 14.81 -21.68 -17.72
C SER A 32 14.98 -21.18 -16.27
N ASN A 33 14.93 -22.10 -15.37
CA ASN A 33 15.04 -22.09 -13.90
C ASN A 33 16.18 -21.28 -13.24
N ASN A 34 16.58 -20.13 -13.79
CA ASN A 34 17.56 -19.24 -13.18
C ASN A 34 17.00 -17.81 -13.09
N TYR A 35 16.85 -17.32 -11.86
CA TYR A 35 16.44 -15.97 -11.53
C TYR A 35 17.58 -14.99 -11.86
N HIS A 36 17.59 -14.40 -13.05
CA HIS A 36 18.41 -13.24 -13.36
C HIS A 36 17.52 -11.98 -13.43
N LEU A 37 17.87 -10.96 -12.63
CA LEU A 37 17.33 -9.61 -12.73
C LEU A 37 17.63 -9.06 -14.14
N CYS A 38 16.61 -8.79 -14.92
CA CYS A 38 16.76 -8.21 -16.26
C CYS A 38 16.79 -6.68 -16.17
N ASN A 39 18.00 -6.11 -16.25
CA ASN A 39 18.22 -4.68 -16.49
C ASN A 39 18.00 -4.36 -17.97
N ARG A 40 16.81 -4.55 -18.53
CA ARG A 40 16.49 -4.04 -19.87
C ARG A 40 15.85 -2.67 -19.77
N LYS A 41 16.56 -1.64 -20.25
CA LYS A 41 15.94 -0.43 -20.75
C LYS A 41 14.84 -0.85 -21.73
N MET A 42 13.62 -0.29 -21.54
CA MET A 42 12.53 -0.50 -22.50
C MET A 42 13.01 -0.09 -23.89
N GLU A 43 13.22 -1.05 -24.77
CA GLU A 43 13.38 -0.78 -26.18
C GLU A 43 12.02 -0.52 -26.80
N PHE A 44 11.86 0.68 -27.32
CA PHE A 44 10.69 1.12 -28.09
C PHE A 44 10.63 0.33 -29.40
N TYR A 45 9.87 -0.74 -29.42
CA TYR A 45 9.33 -1.24 -30.68
C TYR A 45 7.99 -0.55 -30.93
N GLY A 46 7.88 0.23 -31.98
CA GLY A 46 6.77 1.09 -32.43
C GLY A 46 5.32 0.60 -32.31
N GLY A 47 4.89 0.18 -31.11
CA GLY A 47 3.53 -0.21 -30.77
C GLY A 47 3.04 0.60 -29.56
N LYS A 48 1.77 0.97 -29.52
CA LYS A 48 1.11 1.54 -28.33
C LYS A 48 1.45 0.67 -27.11
N MET A 49 2.04 1.27 -26.07
CA MET A 49 2.21 0.59 -24.79
C MET A 49 0.82 0.20 -24.28
N ASN A 50 0.62 -1.08 -23.99
CA ASN A 50 -0.58 -1.55 -23.33
C ASN A 50 -0.61 -0.96 -21.91
N ASP A 51 -1.79 -0.52 -21.48
CA ASP A 51 -1.99 -0.08 -20.10
C ASP A 51 -1.74 -1.25 -19.13
N ILE A 52 -1.10 -0.96 -18.01
CA ILE A 52 -0.82 -1.94 -16.94
C ILE A 52 -1.76 -1.64 -15.77
N TYR A 53 -2.52 -2.65 -15.36
CA TYR A 53 -3.46 -2.57 -14.23
C TYR A 53 -2.95 -3.36 -13.03
N THR A 54 -2.87 -2.72 -11.88
CA THR A 54 -2.44 -3.35 -10.63
C THR A 54 -3.57 -3.35 -9.61
N LEU A 55 -3.74 -4.46 -8.90
CA LEU A 55 -4.68 -4.59 -7.79
C LEU A 55 -3.90 -4.53 -6.47
N GLY A 56 -3.99 -3.41 -5.78
CA GLY A 56 -3.39 -3.22 -4.46
C GLY A 56 -4.30 -3.70 -3.34
N ILE A 57 -3.73 -4.35 -2.32
CA ILE A 57 -4.46 -4.87 -1.15
C ILE A 57 -3.75 -4.41 0.12
N GLU A 58 -4.46 -3.67 0.98
CA GLU A 58 -3.95 -3.19 2.26
C GLU A 58 -4.83 -3.70 3.41
N SER A 59 -4.19 -4.33 4.39
CA SER A 59 -4.86 -4.82 5.60
C SER A 59 -3.94 -4.75 6.83
N SER A 60 -2.97 -3.83 6.85
CA SER A 60 -1.91 -3.85 7.87
C SER A 60 -2.36 -3.44 9.29
N CYS A 61 -3.51 -2.77 9.44
CA CYS A 61 -4.00 -2.28 10.73
C CYS A 61 -5.51 -2.45 10.88
N ASP A 62 -6.28 -1.37 10.73
CA ASP A 62 -7.71 -1.28 11.05
C ASP A 62 -8.59 -0.95 9.84
N GLU A 63 -8.03 -1.00 8.64
CA GLU A 63 -8.75 -0.76 7.40
C GLU A 63 -8.44 -1.83 6.36
N THR A 64 -9.49 -2.39 5.77
CA THR A 64 -9.38 -3.23 4.58
C THR A 64 -9.52 -2.33 3.36
N SER A 65 -8.47 -2.17 2.59
CA SER A 65 -8.49 -1.35 1.38
C SER A 65 -8.05 -2.14 0.17
N VAL A 66 -8.76 -1.93 -0.94
CA VAL A 66 -8.40 -2.46 -2.26
C VAL A 66 -8.51 -1.36 -3.30
N ALA A 67 -7.49 -1.22 -4.12
CA ALA A 67 -7.44 -0.22 -5.17
C ALA A 67 -7.03 -0.84 -6.51
N VAL A 68 -7.59 -0.33 -7.60
CA VAL A 68 -7.12 -0.60 -8.95
C VAL A 68 -6.42 0.63 -9.47
N VAL A 69 -5.17 0.45 -9.91
CA VAL A 69 -4.36 1.54 -10.44
C VAL A 69 -3.82 1.21 -11.81
N LYS A 70 -3.92 2.18 -12.68
CA LYS A 70 -3.44 2.13 -14.05
C LYS A 70 -2.10 2.86 -14.15
N ASN A 71 -1.13 2.18 -14.77
CA ASN A 71 0.21 2.74 -15.05
C ASN A 71 0.91 3.32 -13.81
N GLY A 72 0.58 2.80 -12.63
CA GLY A 72 1.19 3.18 -11.35
C GLY A 72 0.89 4.60 -10.85
N ARG A 73 0.03 5.36 -11.54
CA ARG A 73 -0.27 6.75 -11.18
C ARG A 73 -1.75 7.15 -11.28
N GLU A 74 -2.51 6.49 -12.12
CA GLU A 74 -3.94 6.77 -12.31
C GLU A 74 -4.77 5.82 -11.46
N ILE A 75 -5.47 6.34 -10.45
CA ILE A 75 -6.37 5.56 -9.60
C ILE A 75 -7.69 5.39 -10.33
N LEU A 76 -8.05 4.16 -10.65
CA LEU A 76 -9.35 3.83 -11.24
C LEU A 76 -10.41 3.57 -10.18
N SER A 77 -10.01 2.96 -9.07
CA SER A 77 -10.87 2.78 -7.90
C SER A 77 -10.05 2.69 -6.63
N ASN A 78 -10.67 3.03 -5.50
CA ASN A 78 -10.09 2.87 -4.18
C ASN A 78 -11.20 2.68 -3.15
N VAL A 79 -11.41 1.45 -2.73
CA VAL A 79 -12.48 1.07 -1.82
C VAL A 79 -11.89 0.75 -0.45
N ILE A 80 -12.46 1.37 0.58
CA ILE A 80 -12.02 1.21 1.97
C ILE A 80 -13.19 0.75 2.82
N ASP A 81 -12.93 -0.23 3.66
CA ASP A 81 -13.80 -0.68 4.73
C ASP A 81 -13.08 -0.41 6.05
N THR A 82 -13.50 0.65 6.76
CA THR A 82 -12.85 1.09 7.99
C THR A 82 -13.47 0.41 9.22
N GLN A 83 -12.61 0.04 10.16
CA GLN A 83 -12.99 -0.55 11.43
C GLN A 83 -12.92 0.46 12.59
N ILE A 84 -12.66 1.75 12.31
CA ILE A 84 -12.56 2.81 13.32
C ILE A 84 -13.75 2.78 14.29
N PRO A 85 -15.04 2.71 13.85
CA PRO A 85 -16.18 2.70 14.76
C PRO A 85 -16.23 1.47 15.68
N ILE A 86 -15.58 0.37 15.28
CA ILE A 86 -15.48 -0.84 16.10
C ILE A 86 -14.42 -0.63 17.18
N HIS A 87 -13.25 -0.15 16.79
CA HIS A 87 -12.10 0.02 17.66
C HIS A 87 -12.20 1.19 18.62
N GLU A 88 -12.96 2.23 18.25
CA GLU A 88 -13.27 3.37 19.11
C GLU A 88 -13.87 2.92 20.46
N LYS A 89 -14.73 1.88 20.46
CA LYS A 89 -15.33 1.31 21.66
C LYS A 89 -14.32 0.72 22.64
N TYR A 90 -13.12 0.37 22.14
CA TYR A 90 -12.03 -0.19 22.93
C TYR A 90 -10.94 0.84 23.24
N GLY A 91 -11.10 2.07 22.75
CA GLY A 91 -10.11 3.14 22.91
C GLY A 91 -8.82 2.93 22.11
N GLY A 92 -8.86 2.10 21.05
CA GLY A 92 -7.74 1.80 20.17
C GLY A 92 -7.88 0.46 19.47
N VAL A 93 -6.97 0.16 18.55
CA VAL A 93 -7.03 -1.05 17.72
C VAL A 93 -6.80 -2.32 18.54
N VAL A 94 -7.70 -3.30 18.39
CA VAL A 94 -7.60 -4.64 18.96
C VAL A 94 -7.20 -5.61 17.85
N PRO A 95 -5.97 -6.17 17.84
CA PRO A 95 -5.41 -6.91 16.70
C PRO A 95 -6.25 -8.12 16.26
N GLU A 96 -6.82 -8.87 17.20
CA GLU A 96 -7.65 -10.04 16.88
C GLU A 96 -8.97 -9.64 16.21
N ILE A 97 -9.61 -8.58 16.70
CA ILE A 97 -10.85 -8.03 16.11
C ILE A 97 -10.53 -7.54 14.70
N ALA A 98 -9.42 -6.81 14.52
CA ALA A 98 -9.01 -6.32 13.23
C ALA A 98 -8.85 -7.45 12.21
N SER A 99 -8.14 -8.52 12.59
CA SER A 99 -7.90 -9.67 11.72
C SER A 99 -9.20 -10.34 11.27
N ARG A 100 -10.16 -10.53 12.17
CA ARG A 100 -11.47 -11.14 11.85
C ARG A 100 -12.27 -10.28 10.88
N ASN A 101 -12.32 -8.97 11.10
CA ASN A 101 -13.02 -8.05 10.19
C ASN A 101 -12.39 -8.02 8.80
N HIS A 102 -11.07 -8.09 8.69
CA HIS A 102 -10.40 -8.20 7.38
C HIS A 102 -10.84 -9.43 6.60
N ILE A 103 -10.98 -10.59 7.26
CA ILE A 103 -11.44 -11.83 6.61
C ILE A 103 -12.84 -11.64 6.00
N GLU A 104 -13.74 -11.00 6.73
CA GLU A 104 -15.12 -10.78 6.29
C GLU A 104 -15.21 -9.72 5.16
N ALA A 105 -14.36 -8.71 5.20
CA ALA A 105 -14.42 -7.57 4.30
C ALA A 105 -13.71 -7.79 2.95
N ILE A 106 -12.58 -8.49 2.93
CA ILE A 106 -11.61 -8.45 1.84
C ILE A 106 -12.18 -8.85 0.47
N SER A 107 -12.98 -9.90 0.41
CA SER A 107 -13.60 -10.35 -0.85
C SER A 107 -14.62 -9.34 -1.37
N ARG A 108 -15.44 -8.78 -0.48
CA ARG A 108 -16.45 -7.77 -0.83
C ARG A 108 -15.80 -6.47 -1.29
N VAL A 109 -14.75 -6.03 -0.61
CA VAL A 109 -14.00 -4.81 -0.96
C VAL A 109 -13.29 -5.00 -2.30
N THR A 110 -12.70 -6.17 -2.54
CA THR A 110 -12.05 -6.48 -3.84
C THR A 110 -13.05 -6.44 -5.00
N LYS A 111 -14.21 -7.10 -4.84
CA LYS A 111 -15.24 -7.10 -5.86
C LYS A 111 -15.70 -5.67 -6.18
N LYS A 112 -15.98 -4.88 -5.16
CA LYS A 112 -16.40 -3.48 -5.31
C LYS A 112 -15.33 -2.62 -6.00
N ALA A 113 -14.05 -2.82 -5.67
CA ALA A 113 -12.95 -2.09 -6.31
C ALA A 113 -12.86 -2.39 -7.82
N LEU A 114 -13.02 -3.64 -8.22
CA LEU A 114 -13.04 -4.03 -9.64
C LEU A 114 -14.27 -3.44 -10.36
N GLU A 115 -15.44 -3.49 -9.74
CA GLU A 115 -16.69 -2.92 -10.29
C GLU A 115 -16.58 -1.40 -10.49
N GLU A 116 -16.06 -0.65 -9.50
CA GLU A 116 -15.85 0.80 -9.60
C GLU A 116 -14.80 1.17 -10.66
N ALA A 117 -13.73 0.37 -10.77
CA ALA A 117 -12.71 0.55 -11.80
C ALA A 117 -13.19 0.18 -13.20
N LYS A 118 -14.30 -0.56 -13.32
CA LYS A 118 -14.78 -1.18 -14.57
C LYS A 118 -13.73 -2.09 -15.21
N ILE A 119 -12.98 -2.80 -14.40
CA ILE A 119 -11.91 -3.71 -14.78
C ILE A 119 -12.31 -5.12 -14.30
N THR A 120 -12.10 -6.13 -15.14
CA THR A 120 -12.26 -7.54 -14.72
C THR A 120 -10.98 -8.06 -14.08
N LEU A 121 -11.09 -9.18 -13.36
CA LEU A 121 -9.92 -9.76 -12.69
C LEU A 121 -8.86 -10.26 -13.70
N GLU A 122 -9.28 -10.70 -14.90
CA GLU A 122 -8.41 -11.15 -15.97
C GLU A 122 -7.57 -10.01 -16.58
N GLN A 123 -8.07 -8.78 -16.51
CA GLN A 123 -7.38 -7.58 -17.00
C GLN A 123 -6.32 -7.07 -16.02
N ILE A 124 -6.31 -7.57 -14.78
CA ILE A 124 -5.26 -7.23 -13.82
C ILE A 124 -3.94 -7.87 -14.23
N ASP A 125 -2.86 -7.10 -14.20
CA ASP A 125 -1.52 -7.54 -14.58
C ASP A 125 -0.67 -7.95 -13.39
N ALA A 126 -0.93 -7.43 -12.20
CA ALA A 126 -0.24 -7.84 -10.97
C ALA A 126 -1.10 -7.61 -9.73
N ILE A 127 -0.90 -8.47 -8.71
CA ILE A 127 -1.48 -8.37 -7.38
C ILE A 127 -0.43 -7.87 -6.40
N THR A 128 -0.77 -6.85 -5.60
CA THR A 128 0.20 -6.13 -4.78
C THR A 128 -0.26 -5.98 -3.34
N PRO A 129 -0.16 -7.05 -2.53
CA PRO A 129 -0.52 -6.99 -1.12
C PRO A 129 0.58 -6.37 -0.28
N THR A 130 0.20 -5.65 0.77
CA THR A 130 1.11 -5.22 1.83
C THR A 130 1.58 -6.42 2.65
N TYR A 131 2.91 -6.57 2.80
CA TYR A 131 3.50 -7.63 3.59
C TYR A 131 3.99 -7.19 4.97
N GLY A 132 4.10 -5.90 5.22
CA GLY A 132 4.59 -5.32 6.48
C GLY A 132 5.15 -3.91 6.31
N PRO A 133 5.45 -3.22 7.44
CA PRO A 133 5.07 -3.57 8.81
C PRO A 133 3.57 -3.39 9.07
N GLY A 134 3.08 -4.00 10.18
CA GLY A 134 1.69 -3.92 10.62
C GLY A 134 1.33 -5.04 11.60
N LEU A 135 0.04 -5.16 11.92
CA LEU A 135 -0.48 -6.24 12.77
C LEU A 135 -0.39 -7.58 12.04
N VAL A 136 0.32 -8.54 12.62
CA VAL A 136 0.64 -9.81 11.96
C VAL A 136 -0.62 -10.53 11.45
N GLY A 137 -1.64 -10.67 12.28
CA GLY A 137 -2.89 -11.34 11.87
C GLY A 137 -3.61 -10.63 10.74
N ALA A 138 -3.65 -9.29 10.78
CA ALA A 138 -4.24 -8.46 9.75
C ALA A 138 -3.47 -8.55 8.42
N LEU A 139 -2.14 -8.43 8.46
CA LEU A 139 -1.26 -8.61 7.29
C LEU A 139 -1.43 -9.98 6.63
N LEU A 140 -1.54 -11.05 7.45
CA LEU A 140 -1.72 -12.41 6.94
C LEU A 140 -3.01 -12.55 6.11
N VAL A 141 -4.07 -11.84 6.44
CA VAL A 141 -5.32 -11.88 5.65
C VAL A 141 -5.09 -11.32 4.25
N GLY A 142 -4.61 -10.08 4.13
CA GLY A 142 -4.38 -9.45 2.82
C GLY A 142 -3.34 -10.17 1.98
N LEU A 143 -2.23 -10.59 2.61
CA LEU A 143 -1.16 -11.32 1.93
C LEU A 143 -1.62 -12.69 1.43
N SER A 144 -2.35 -13.47 2.24
CA SER A 144 -2.85 -14.79 1.85
C SER A 144 -3.90 -14.68 0.75
N TYR A 145 -4.81 -13.71 0.88
CA TYR A 145 -5.80 -13.44 -0.14
C TYR A 145 -5.15 -13.02 -1.48
N GLY A 146 -4.19 -12.10 -1.44
CA GLY A 146 -3.43 -11.69 -2.62
C GLY A 146 -2.67 -12.84 -3.28
N LYS A 147 -2.05 -13.74 -2.48
CA LYS A 147 -1.41 -14.95 -2.98
C LYS A 147 -2.40 -15.88 -3.68
N ALA A 148 -3.56 -16.10 -3.08
CA ALA A 148 -4.59 -16.95 -3.66
C ALA A 148 -5.11 -16.39 -4.99
N LEU A 149 -5.38 -15.07 -5.06
CA LEU A 149 -5.77 -14.41 -6.30
C LEU A 149 -4.69 -14.51 -7.37
N SER A 150 -3.44 -14.16 -7.04
CA SER A 150 -2.30 -14.23 -7.94
C SER A 150 -2.15 -15.62 -8.55
N PHE A 151 -2.28 -16.66 -7.72
CA PHE A 151 -2.25 -18.05 -8.17
C PHE A 151 -3.43 -18.39 -9.09
N ALA A 152 -4.66 -18.01 -8.69
CA ALA A 152 -5.88 -18.32 -9.43
C ALA A 152 -5.91 -17.71 -10.85
N ILE A 153 -5.43 -16.48 -10.99
CA ILE A 153 -5.42 -15.77 -12.30
C ILE A 153 -4.07 -15.86 -13.03
N ASN A 154 -3.11 -16.60 -12.47
CA ASN A 154 -1.75 -16.76 -13.02
C ASN A 154 -1.07 -15.41 -13.33
N LYS A 155 -1.13 -14.47 -12.39
CA LYS A 155 -0.50 -13.15 -12.49
C LYS A 155 0.56 -12.96 -11.40
N PRO A 156 1.58 -12.10 -11.61
CA PRO A 156 2.62 -11.84 -10.63
C PRO A 156 2.07 -11.35 -9.28
N LEU A 157 2.70 -11.80 -8.20
CA LEU A 157 2.53 -11.25 -6.85
C LEU A 157 3.74 -10.37 -6.51
N VAL A 158 3.49 -9.12 -6.13
CA VAL A 158 4.53 -8.18 -5.72
C VAL A 158 4.21 -7.66 -4.33
N GLY A 159 4.96 -8.12 -3.32
CA GLY A 159 4.78 -7.64 -1.95
C GLY A 159 5.19 -6.17 -1.80
N VAL A 160 4.38 -5.37 -1.11
CA VAL A 160 4.62 -3.95 -0.87
C VAL A 160 4.90 -3.69 0.61
N ASN A 161 5.91 -2.88 0.89
CA ASN A 161 6.17 -2.40 2.24
C ASN A 161 5.23 -1.23 2.56
N HIS A 162 4.54 -1.31 3.71
CA HIS A 162 3.58 -0.30 4.17
C HIS A 162 4.15 1.13 4.20
N ILE A 163 5.38 1.29 4.72
CA ILE A 163 6.04 2.60 4.80
C ILE A 163 6.39 3.14 3.41
N GLN A 164 6.84 2.27 2.53
CA GLN A 164 7.11 2.65 1.14
C GLN A 164 5.83 3.03 0.41
N GLY A 165 4.70 2.38 0.72
CA GLY A 165 3.38 2.77 0.24
C GLY A 165 3.03 4.21 0.62
N HIS A 166 3.25 4.62 1.87
CA HIS A 166 3.05 6.01 2.30
C HIS A 166 3.92 7.00 1.50
N ILE A 167 5.18 6.66 1.23
CA ILE A 167 6.05 7.51 0.40
C ILE A 167 5.48 7.60 -1.02
N ALA A 168 5.09 6.46 -1.57
CA ALA A 168 4.57 6.37 -2.94
C ALA A 168 3.28 7.15 -3.18
N ALA A 169 2.43 7.29 -2.15
CA ALA A 169 1.21 8.09 -2.22
C ALA A 169 1.47 9.55 -2.65
N ASN A 170 2.63 10.10 -2.33
CA ASN A 170 3.00 11.45 -2.74
C ASN A 170 3.16 11.59 -4.26
N TYR A 171 3.56 10.54 -4.97
CA TYR A 171 3.70 10.57 -6.43
C TYR A 171 2.35 10.68 -7.15
N ILE A 172 1.26 10.28 -6.51
CA ILE A 172 -0.09 10.43 -7.04
C ILE A 172 -0.54 11.87 -6.90
N THR A 173 -0.36 12.45 -5.72
CA THR A 173 -0.75 13.84 -5.44
C THR A 173 0.14 14.84 -6.18
N TYR A 174 1.44 14.56 -6.23
CA TYR A 174 2.44 15.45 -6.83
C TYR A 174 3.06 14.77 -8.05
N GLN A 175 2.39 14.88 -9.20
CA GLN A 175 2.78 14.21 -10.44
C GLN A 175 4.21 14.54 -10.92
N GLY A 176 4.72 15.73 -10.57
CA GLY A 176 6.10 16.16 -10.87
C GLY A 176 7.15 15.72 -9.84
N LEU A 177 6.77 15.09 -8.73
CA LEU A 177 7.72 14.66 -7.71
C LEU A 177 8.61 13.53 -8.23
N GLN A 178 9.91 13.69 -8.08
CA GLN A 178 10.91 12.70 -8.46
C GLN A 178 11.99 12.59 -7.38
N PRO A 179 12.55 11.40 -7.15
CA PRO A 179 13.74 11.27 -6.31
C PRO A 179 14.95 12.02 -6.90
N PRO A 180 15.94 12.45 -6.08
CA PRO A 180 16.01 12.24 -4.64
C PRO A 180 15.26 13.31 -3.83
N PHE A 181 14.73 12.93 -2.65
CA PHE A 181 14.16 13.86 -1.67
C PHE A 181 14.19 13.29 -0.25
N ILE A 182 13.94 14.14 0.75
CA ILE A 182 13.79 13.72 2.16
C ILE A 182 12.29 13.61 2.46
N CYS A 183 11.89 12.46 2.97
CA CYS A 183 10.53 12.20 3.44
C CYS A 183 10.53 12.16 4.98
N VAL A 184 9.69 12.98 5.60
CA VAL A 184 9.39 12.90 7.03
C VAL A 184 8.07 12.14 7.17
N MET A 185 8.17 10.89 7.62
CA MET A 185 7.03 10.02 7.87
C MET A 185 6.52 10.27 9.29
N MET A 186 5.23 10.57 9.43
CA MET A 186 4.56 10.75 10.71
C MET A 186 3.21 10.04 10.66
N SER A 187 3.03 9.01 11.49
CA SER A 187 1.78 8.24 11.56
C SER A 187 1.52 7.73 12.98
N GLY A 188 0.42 7.00 13.19
CA GLY A 188 0.08 6.40 14.47
C GLY A 188 1.13 5.41 14.99
N GLY A 189 1.75 4.65 14.09
CA GLY A 189 2.74 3.61 14.46
C GLY A 189 4.17 3.90 14.01
N ASN A 190 4.42 4.98 13.26
CA ASN A 190 5.74 5.24 12.69
C ASN A 190 6.10 6.73 12.65
N THR A 191 7.32 7.04 13.06
CA THR A 191 7.93 8.36 12.88
C THR A 191 9.36 8.18 12.44
N GLN A 192 9.66 8.57 11.19
CA GLN A 192 10.95 8.33 10.55
C GLN A 192 11.32 9.48 9.61
N ILE A 193 12.62 9.71 9.46
CA ILE A 193 13.21 10.56 8.43
C ILE A 193 13.88 9.64 7.42
N ILE A 194 13.45 9.71 6.16
CA ILE A 194 13.86 8.78 5.11
C ILE A 194 14.43 9.57 3.93
N HIS A 195 15.64 9.24 3.51
CA HIS A 195 16.20 9.71 2.25
C HIS A 195 15.70 8.77 1.12
N VAL A 196 14.85 9.29 0.29
CA VAL A 196 14.36 8.61 -0.92
C VAL A 196 15.38 8.91 -2.03
N LYS A 197 16.28 7.97 -2.27
CA LYS A 197 17.37 8.10 -3.27
C LYS A 197 16.88 7.79 -4.68
N GLY A 198 15.94 6.86 -4.78
CA GLY A 198 15.31 6.40 -6.01
C GLY A 198 13.91 5.89 -5.73
N TYR A 199 13.19 5.51 -6.76
CA TYR A 199 11.81 5.01 -6.58
C TYR A 199 11.72 3.71 -5.76
N THR A 200 12.78 2.92 -5.73
CA THR A 200 12.89 1.67 -4.97
C THR A 200 14.04 1.67 -3.96
N GLU A 201 14.75 2.78 -3.83
CA GLU A 201 15.93 2.90 -2.96
C GLU A 201 15.70 3.91 -1.85
N PHE A 202 15.72 3.41 -0.60
CA PHE A 202 15.38 4.16 0.61
C PHE A 202 16.45 3.97 1.67
N GLU A 203 16.81 5.07 2.35
CA GLU A 203 17.69 5.05 3.48
C GLU A 203 17.02 5.73 4.68
N VAL A 204 16.86 5.00 5.78
CA VAL A 204 16.33 5.55 7.03
C VAL A 204 17.46 6.33 7.73
N LEU A 205 17.34 7.65 7.75
CA LEU A 205 18.31 8.54 8.42
C LEU A 205 18.08 8.61 9.93
N GLY A 206 16.82 8.45 10.35
CA GLY A 206 16.44 8.46 11.77
C GLY A 206 15.03 7.97 11.97
N LYS A 207 14.76 7.43 13.15
CA LYS A 207 13.43 7.01 13.59
C LYS A 207 13.23 7.32 15.07
N THR A 208 11.98 7.47 15.50
CA THR A 208 11.69 7.58 16.93
C THR A 208 12.21 6.36 17.69
N ARG A 209 12.63 6.58 18.93
CA ARG A 209 13.07 5.53 19.86
C ARG A 209 12.00 5.16 20.88
N ASP A 210 10.91 5.89 20.88
CA ASP A 210 9.80 5.74 21.79
C ASP A 210 8.49 5.83 20.98
N ASP A 211 7.50 6.58 21.44
CA ASP A 211 6.22 6.72 20.76
C ASP A 211 6.37 7.31 19.35
N ALA A 212 5.56 6.83 18.44
CA ALA A 212 5.33 7.54 17.20
C ALA A 212 4.54 8.82 17.48
N ILE A 213 4.69 9.83 16.63
CA ILE A 213 4.05 11.14 16.84
C ILE A 213 2.52 11.04 16.92
N GLY A 214 1.89 10.17 16.09
CA GLY A 214 0.45 9.94 16.15
C GLY A 214 0.03 9.23 17.44
N GLU A 215 0.82 8.27 17.92
CA GLU A 215 0.58 7.63 19.22
C GLU A 215 0.68 8.64 20.38
N ALA A 216 1.65 9.56 20.31
CA ALA A 216 1.75 10.63 21.31
C ALA A 216 0.51 11.54 21.30
N PHE A 217 -0.02 11.88 20.11
CA PHE A 217 -1.28 12.60 20.01
C PHE A 217 -2.45 11.83 20.61
N ASP A 218 -2.58 10.54 20.33
CA ASP A 218 -3.65 9.69 20.89
C ASP A 218 -3.57 9.63 22.42
N LYS A 219 -2.36 9.50 22.97
CA LYS A 219 -2.14 9.50 24.43
C LYS A 219 -2.55 10.84 25.07
N VAL A 220 -2.12 11.95 24.47
CA VAL A 220 -2.48 13.30 24.96
C VAL A 220 -3.98 13.52 24.85
N ALA A 221 -4.59 13.23 23.70
CA ALA A 221 -6.02 13.39 23.49
C ALA A 221 -6.85 12.62 24.52
N ARG A 222 -6.44 11.41 24.85
CA ARG A 222 -7.08 10.60 25.91
C ARG A 222 -7.00 11.26 27.28
N VAL A 223 -5.84 11.82 27.65
CA VAL A 223 -5.63 12.47 28.95
C VAL A 223 -6.47 13.73 29.08
N VAL A 224 -6.61 14.52 28.01
CA VAL A 224 -7.38 15.77 28.01
C VAL A 224 -8.84 15.59 27.62
N GLY A 225 -9.30 14.35 27.37
CA GLY A 225 -10.71 14.04 27.09
C GLY A 225 -11.20 14.41 25.68
N LEU A 226 -10.30 14.48 24.68
CA LEU A 226 -10.64 14.79 23.26
C LEU A 226 -11.08 13.57 22.45
N GLY A 227 -10.95 12.35 23.01
CA GLY A 227 -11.35 11.12 22.33
C GLY A 227 -10.24 10.48 21.47
N TYR A 228 -10.66 9.64 20.51
CA TYR A 228 -9.80 8.89 19.59
C TYR A 228 -10.38 8.98 18.16
N PRO A 229 -9.54 9.12 17.11
CA PRO A 229 -8.09 9.37 17.15
C PRO A 229 -7.74 10.79 17.61
N GLY A 230 -6.53 10.99 18.17
CA GLY A 230 -6.07 12.27 18.72
C GLY A 230 -5.30 13.15 17.74
N GLY A 231 -5.06 12.67 16.52
CA GLY A 231 -4.30 13.34 15.49
C GLY A 231 -5.09 13.81 14.29
#